data_7efbb3157509fd29fe3a956c2b0f7156
#
_entry.id   7efbb3157509fd29fe3a956c2b0f7156
#
_cell.length_a   1.000
_cell.length_b   1.000
_cell.length_c   1.000
_cell.angle_alpha   90.00
_cell.angle_beta   90.00
_cell.angle_gamma   90.00
#
_symmetry.space_group_name_H-M   'P 1'
#
loop_
_entity.id
_entity.type
_entity.pdbx_description
1 polymer ?
#
loop_
_entity_poly.entity_id
_entity_poly.type
_entity_poly.pdbx_seq_one_letter_code
_entity_poly.pdbx_strand_id
1 'polypeptide(L)'
;MLVLRSLLFNVAFYANTILLLIALIPLLVFPRKTFLRGVQLWGRTSIWLLRVLAGTRLEFRGLEKIPPGGLLVASKHQSIAETFSLLTIFDDPTFVLKRELRWIPFFGWYTMKAAQVPVDRKAGGAALADMNERARKEAARGRQVVIFPEGTRRAPGAPPAYKFGVAHLYGNLGVPCLPVALNSGLYWPRRRFIRRPGTIRIEILDPIAPGLPREAFFEILKETIETASGRLYRRGIEELGIAEERSA
;
A
#
# COMPACT_ATOMS: atom_id res chain seq x y z
N MET A 1 -0.23 29.24 6.62
CA MET A 1 -0.07 28.59 5.29
C MET A 1 -0.24 27.06 5.36
N LEU A 2 0.47 26.32 6.22
CA LEU A 2 0.43 24.85 6.30
C LEU A 2 -0.97 24.31 6.65
N VAL A 3 -1.64 24.88 7.66
CA VAL A 3 -3.00 24.49 8.08
C VAL A 3 -4.00 24.68 6.95
N LEU A 4 -3.97 25.83 6.26
CA LEU A 4 -4.87 26.11 5.13
C LEU A 4 -4.66 25.13 3.97
N ARG A 5 -3.40 24.87 3.60
CA ARG A 5 -3.08 23.88 2.55
C ARG A 5 -3.57 22.48 2.93
N SER A 6 -3.38 22.10 4.20
CA SER A 6 -3.87 20.81 4.71
C SER A 6 -5.40 20.73 4.69
N LEU A 7 -6.09 21.81 5.04
CA LEU A 7 -7.55 21.88 4.98
C LEU A 7 -8.04 21.71 3.54
N LEU A 8 -7.53 22.53 2.61
CA LEU A 8 -7.90 22.48 1.20
C LEU A 8 -7.65 21.08 0.62
N PHE A 9 -6.51 20.50 0.91
CA PHE A 9 -6.20 19.14 0.48
C PHE A 9 -7.17 18.10 1.07
N ASN A 10 -7.43 18.14 2.38
CA ASN A 10 -8.32 17.18 3.01
C ASN A 10 -9.74 17.26 2.43
N VAL A 11 -10.28 18.47 2.27
CA VAL A 11 -11.59 18.68 1.65
C VAL A 11 -11.61 18.15 0.21
N ALA A 12 -10.62 18.55 -0.60
CA ALA A 12 -10.55 18.12 -2.00
C ALA A 12 -10.34 16.60 -2.13
N PHE A 13 -9.52 15.98 -1.28
CA PHE A 13 -9.28 14.54 -1.28
C PHE A 13 -10.54 13.73 -0.95
N TYR A 14 -11.28 14.13 0.09
CA TYR A 14 -12.53 13.45 0.44
C TYR A 14 -13.63 13.71 -0.60
N ALA A 15 -13.74 14.93 -1.13
CA ALA A 15 -14.67 15.24 -2.23
C ALA A 15 -14.34 14.39 -3.47
N ASN A 16 -13.08 14.34 -3.90
CA ASN A 16 -12.63 13.49 -5.00
C ASN A 16 -12.95 12.01 -4.75
N THR A 17 -12.74 11.53 -3.52
CA THR A 17 -13.04 10.15 -3.14
C THR A 17 -14.53 9.86 -3.25
N ILE A 18 -15.39 10.73 -2.71
CA ILE A 18 -16.87 10.58 -2.77
C ILE A 18 -17.36 10.65 -4.21
N LEU A 19 -16.91 11.66 -4.97
CA LEU A 19 -17.31 11.85 -6.37
C LEU A 19 -16.96 10.63 -7.22
N LEU A 20 -15.72 10.13 -7.10
CA LEU A 20 -15.31 8.94 -7.87
C LEU A 20 -15.95 7.65 -7.33
N LEU A 21 -16.21 7.57 -6.03
CA LEU A 21 -16.98 6.45 -5.48
C LEU A 21 -18.39 6.36 -6.09
N ILE A 22 -19.02 7.50 -6.40
CA ILE A 22 -20.33 7.55 -7.08
C ILE A 22 -20.16 7.34 -8.59
N ALA A 23 -19.25 8.06 -9.22
CA ALA A 23 -19.05 8.05 -10.67
C ALA A 23 -18.61 6.67 -11.22
N LEU A 24 -17.97 5.84 -10.40
CA LEU A 24 -17.53 4.50 -10.80
C LEU A 24 -18.61 3.42 -10.62
N ILE A 25 -19.79 3.74 -10.05
CA ILE A 25 -20.88 2.76 -9.89
C ILE A 25 -21.27 2.12 -11.24
N PRO A 26 -21.46 2.86 -12.34
CA PRO A 26 -21.77 2.26 -13.63
C PRO A 26 -20.69 1.26 -14.12
N LEU A 27 -19.43 1.45 -13.73
CA LEU A 27 -18.35 0.55 -14.13
C LEU A 27 -18.42 -0.83 -13.46
N LEU A 28 -19.29 -1.03 -12.48
CA LEU A 28 -19.50 -2.33 -11.84
C LEU A 28 -20.05 -3.38 -12.81
N VAL A 29 -20.78 -2.99 -13.87
CA VAL A 29 -21.31 -3.90 -14.89
C VAL A 29 -20.29 -4.21 -15.99
N PHE A 30 -19.20 -3.43 -16.09
CA PHE A 30 -18.16 -3.64 -17.11
C PHE A 30 -17.10 -4.66 -16.63
N PRO A 31 -16.22 -5.14 -17.52
CA PRO A 31 -15.13 -6.03 -17.14
C PRO A 31 -14.25 -5.44 -16.02
N ARG A 32 -13.74 -6.31 -15.12
CA ARG A 32 -12.95 -5.92 -13.95
C ARG A 32 -11.77 -4.98 -14.30
N LYS A 33 -11.06 -5.22 -15.40
CA LYS A 33 -9.94 -4.37 -15.84
C LYS A 33 -10.39 -2.94 -16.16
N THR A 34 -11.56 -2.76 -16.74
CA THR A 34 -12.14 -1.44 -17.02
C THR A 34 -12.47 -0.72 -15.71
N PHE A 35 -13.11 -1.43 -14.77
CA PHE A 35 -13.38 -0.92 -13.44
C PHE A 35 -12.07 -0.52 -12.71
N LEU A 36 -11.04 -1.37 -12.77
CA LEU A 36 -9.75 -1.10 -12.13
C LEU A 36 -9.08 0.19 -12.67
N ARG A 37 -9.18 0.45 -13.98
CA ARG A 37 -8.69 1.72 -14.56
C ARG A 37 -9.37 2.95 -13.94
N GLY A 38 -10.67 2.84 -13.65
CA GLY A 38 -11.40 3.87 -12.90
C GLY A 38 -10.87 4.06 -11.48
N VAL A 39 -10.58 2.96 -10.77
CA VAL A 39 -9.98 3.02 -9.44
C VAL A 39 -8.56 3.60 -9.50
N GLN A 40 -7.79 3.28 -10.52
CA GLN A 40 -6.47 3.90 -10.76
C GLN A 40 -6.57 5.39 -11.04
N LEU A 41 -7.65 5.86 -11.69
CA LEU A 41 -7.91 7.30 -11.87
C LEU A 41 -8.06 7.99 -10.50
N TRP A 42 -8.79 7.40 -9.55
CA TRP A 42 -8.84 7.92 -8.18
C TRP A 42 -7.45 8.02 -7.54
N GLY A 43 -6.59 7.04 -7.74
CA GLY A 43 -5.20 7.10 -7.29
C GLY A 43 -4.44 8.28 -7.91
N ARG A 44 -4.50 8.43 -9.22
CA ARG A 44 -3.81 9.50 -9.97
C ARG A 44 -4.30 10.90 -9.58
N THR A 45 -5.62 11.09 -9.49
CA THR A 45 -6.20 12.38 -9.06
C THR A 45 -5.85 12.70 -7.62
N SER A 46 -5.78 11.70 -6.73
CA SER A 46 -5.36 11.88 -5.34
C SER A 46 -3.88 12.29 -5.24
N ILE A 47 -3.00 11.72 -6.05
CA ILE A 47 -1.58 12.11 -6.15
C ILE A 47 -1.47 13.56 -6.66
N TRP A 48 -2.23 13.91 -7.69
CA TRP A 48 -2.25 15.27 -8.24
C TRP A 48 -2.72 16.30 -7.20
N LEU A 49 -3.82 16.03 -6.49
CA LEU A 49 -4.32 16.90 -5.42
C LEU A 49 -3.28 17.06 -4.30
N LEU A 50 -2.60 15.97 -3.90
CA LEU A 50 -1.56 16.00 -2.89
C LEU A 50 -0.41 16.91 -3.31
N ARG A 51 -0.01 16.85 -4.59
CA ARG A 51 1.05 17.68 -5.14
C ARG A 51 0.64 19.16 -5.17
N VAL A 52 -0.55 19.47 -5.70
CA VAL A 52 -0.97 20.86 -5.96
C VAL A 52 -1.36 21.57 -4.65
N LEU A 53 -2.16 20.93 -3.80
CA LEU A 53 -2.74 21.57 -2.61
C LEU A 53 -1.82 21.43 -1.39
N ALA A 54 -1.33 20.22 -1.09
CA ALA A 54 -0.46 20.02 0.05
C ALA A 54 1.02 20.35 -0.25
N GLY A 55 1.44 20.38 -1.52
CA GLY A 55 2.83 20.57 -1.92
C GLY A 55 3.69 19.34 -1.67
N THR A 56 3.06 18.17 -1.56
CA THR A 56 3.74 16.90 -1.34
C THR A 56 3.84 16.15 -2.66
N ARG A 57 5.04 15.89 -3.12
CA ARG A 57 5.32 15.14 -4.36
C ARG A 57 5.48 13.66 -4.05
N LEU A 58 5.18 12.80 -5.02
CA LEU A 58 5.55 11.40 -5.00
C LEU A 58 6.71 11.15 -5.95
N GLU A 59 7.70 10.42 -5.46
CA GLU A 59 8.85 9.95 -6.22
C GLU A 59 8.89 8.42 -6.13
N PHE A 60 8.77 7.75 -7.29
CA PHE A 60 8.93 6.31 -7.40
C PHE A 60 10.35 5.99 -7.86
N ARG A 61 10.99 5.01 -7.21
CA ARG A 61 12.33 4.53 -7.54
C ARG A 61 12.31 3.03 -7.76
N GLY A 62 13.14 2.52 -8.64
CA GLY A 62 13.27 1.09 -8.90
C GLY A 62 12.07 0.48 -9.63
N LEU A 63 11.30 1.25 -10.39
CA LEU A 63 10.17 0.71 -11.17
C LEU A 63 10.61 -0.34 -12.19
N GLU A 64 11.82 -0.23 -12.68
CA GLU A 64 12.46 -1.19 -13.59
C GLU A 64 12.70 -2.57 -12.95
N LYS A 65 12.66 -2.66 -11.64
CA LYS A 65 12.81 -3.90 -10.88
C LYS A 65 11.54 -4.72 -10.78
N ILE A 66 10.40 -4.20 -11.23
CA ILE A 66 9.12 -4.90 -11.19
C ILE A 66 9.12 -6.02 -12.22
N PRO A 67 9.16 -7.30 -11.81
CA PRO A 67 9.10 -8.41 -12.76
C PRO A 67 7.71 -8.51 -13.37
N PRO A 68 7.59 -9.02 -14.60
CA PRO A 68 6.29 -9.27 -15.21
C PRO A 68 5.54 -10.42 -14.51
N GLY A 69 4.21 -10.41 -14.60
CA GLY A 69 3.37 -11.50 -14.12
C GLY A 69 2.94 -11.40 -12.68
N GLY A 70 2.67 -12.55 -12.08
CA GLY A 70 2.20 -12.64 -10.69
C GLY A 70 3.30 -12.36 -9.69
N LEU A 71 2.99 -11.52 -8.69
CA LEU A 71 3.93 -11.09 -7.66
C LEU A 71 3.27 -11.07 -6.28
N LEU A 72 4.07 -11.29 -5.25
CA LEU A 72 3.76 -10.84 -3.90
C LEU A 72 4.45 -9.49 -3.68
N VAL A 73 3.69 -8.43 -3.44
CA VAL A 73 4.24 -7.11 -3.13
C VAL A 73 4.11 -6.87 -1.64
N ALA A 74 5.23 -6.83 -0.92
CA ALA A 74 5.27 -6.61 0.52
C ALA A 74 5.74 -5.17 0.81
N SER A 75 4.83 -4.30 1.24
CA SER A 75 5.12 -2.87 1.41
C SER A 75 5.09 -2.45 2.87
N LYS A 76 6.01 -1.55 3.25
CA LYS A 76 5.89 -0.76 4.48
C LYS A 76 4.54 -0.05 4.51
N HIS A 77 3.98 0.15 5.72
CA HIS A 77 2.66 0.79 5.86
C HIS A 77 2.66 1.92 6.89
N GLN A 78 2.62 3.17 6.43
CA GLN A 78 2.70 4.36 7.28
C GLN A 78 1.51 5.31 7.07
N SER A 79 0.96 5.38 5.86
CA SER A 79 -0.07 6.33 5.45
C SER A 79 -1.17 5.66 4.62
N ILE A 80 -2.15 6.42 4.17
CA ILE A 80 -3.05 6.02 3.09
C ILE A 80 -2.41 6.27 1.71
N ALA A 81 -1.39 7.11 1.65
CA ALA A 81 -0.73 7.51 0.41
C ALA A 81 -0.21 6.31 -0.39
N GLU A 82 0.44 5.34 0.27
CA GLU A 82 0.96 4.15 -0.41
C GLU A 82 -0.14 3.26 -0.97
N THR A 83 -1.35 3.25 -0.38
CA THR A 83 -2.45 2.43 -0.88
C THR A 83 -2.85 2.86 -2.29
N PHE A 84 -3.09 4.16 -2.52
CA PHE A 84 -3.46 4.63 -3.84
C PHE A 84 -2.24 4.77 -4.77
N SER A 85 -1.05 5.01 -4.24
CA SER A 85 0.17 5.08 -5.05
C SER A 85 0.51 3.71 -5.67
N LEU A 86 0.47 2.64 -4.89
CA LEU A 86 0.71 1.28 -5.39
C LEU A 86 -0.36 0.84 -6.41
N LEU A 87 -1.61 1.34 -6.29
CA LEU A 87 -2.63 1.13 -7.33
C LEU A 87 -2.20 1.67 -8.69
N THR A 88 -1.38 2.72 -8.75
CA THR A 88 -1.05 3.41 -10.00
C THR A 88 0.17 2.86 -10.73
N ILE A 89 1.00 2.08 -10.04
CA ILE A 89 2.26 1.55 -10.60
C ILE A 89 2.18 0.08 -11.03
N PHE A 90 1.15 -0.65 -10.59
CA PHE A 90 0.91 -2.04 -11.00
C PHE A 90 -0.24 -2.14 -11.98
N ASP A 91 -0.16 -3.08 -12.93
CA ASP A 91 -1.17 -3.28 -13.98
C ASP A 91 -2.49 -3.82 -13.42
N ASP A 92 -2.41 -4.78 -12.51
CA ASP A 92 -3.57 -5.48 -11.97
C ASP A 92 -3.43 -5.81 -10.47
N PRO A 93 -3.25 -4.80 -9.61
CA PRO A 93 -3.03 -5.03 -8.19
C PRO A 93 -4.28 -5.56 -7.48
N THR A 94 -4.05 -6.46 -6.53
CA THR A 94 -5.06 -6.92 -5.58
C THR A 94 -4.50 -6.83 -4.16
N PHE A 95 -5.24 -6.20 -3.24
CA PHE A 95 -4.77 -5.95 -1.89
C PHE A 95 -5.31 -6.98 -0.91
N VAL A 96 -4.44 -7.44 -0.01
CA VAL A 96 -4.86 -8.13 1.20
C VAL A 96 -5.42 -7.09 2.16
N LEU A 97 -6.72 -7.11 2.38
CA LEU A 97 -7.41 -6.10 3.16
C LEU A 97 -8.27 -6.72 4.27
N LYS A 98 -8.63 -5.91 5.26
CA LYS A 98 -9.45 -6.31 6.39
C LYS A 98 -10.86 -6.69 5.91
N ARG A 99 -11.38 -7.87 6.31
CA ARG A 99 -12.68 -8.39 5.85
C ARG A 99 -13.84 -7.42 6.12
N GLU A 100 -13.80 -6.69 7.23
CA GLU A 100 -14.85 -5.75 7.62
C GLU A 100 -15.01 -4.56 6.67
N LEU A 101 -13.98 -4.25 5.86
CA LEU A 101 -14.08 -3.22 4.82
C LEU A 101 -15.11 -3.54 3.73
N ARG A 102 -15.49 -4.81 3.57
CA ARG A 102 -16.54 -5.24 2.65
C ARG A 102 -17.94 -4.73 3.04
N TRP A 103 -18.12 -4.35 4.29
CA TRP A 103 -19.41 -3.86 4.80
C TRP A 103 -19.59 -2.35 4.66
N ILE A 104 -18.54 -1.63 4.21
CA ILE A 104 -18.65 -0.19 3.93
C ILE A 104 -19.49 -0.02 2.65
N PRO A 105 -20.57 0.76 2.68
CA PRO A 105 -21.43 1.00 1.52
C PRO A 105 -20.62 1.43 0.29
N PHE A 106 -20.98 0.94 -0.88
CA PHE A 106 -20.29 1.13 -2.17
C PHE A 106 -18.87 0.57 -2.19
N PHE A 107 -18.02 0.91 -1.23
CA PHE A 107 -16.64 0.44 -1.14
C PHE A 107 -16.55 -1.10 -1.07
N GLY A 108 -17.46 -1.74 -0.34
CA GLY A 108 -17.55 -3.20 -0.29
C GLY A 108 -17.79 -3.82 -1.66
N TRP A 109 -18.69 -3.25 -2.46
CA TRP A 109 -18.94 -3.71 -3.84
C TRP A 109 -17.69 -3.56 -4.71
N TYR A 110 -16.94 -2.50 -4.52
CA TYR A 110 -15.69 -2.24 -5.24
C TYR A 110 -14.61 -3.25 -4.88
N THR A 111 -14.49 -3.60 -3.60
CA THR A 111 -13.53 -4.62 -3.18
C THR A 111 -13.87 -6.01 -3.76
N MET A 112 -15.16 -6.33 -3.88
CA MET A 112 -15.62 -7.57 -4.52
C MET A 112 -15.37 -7.54 -6.04
N LYS A 113 -15.75 -6.46 -6.73
CA LYS A 113 -15.55 -6.28 -8.17
C LYS A 113 -14.08 -6.33 -8.55
N ALA A 114 -13.22 -5.70 -7.75
CA ALA A 114 -11.77 -5.71 -7.95
C ALA A 114 -11.11 -7.04 -7.53
N ALA A 115 -11.88 -8.01 -7.04
CA ALA A 115 -11.40 -9.29 -6.53
C ALA A 115 -10.26 -9.11 -5.51
N GLN A 116 -10.49 -8.23 -4.50
CA GLN A 116 -9.55 -8.04 -3.42
C GLN A 116 -9.52 -9.25 -2.49
N VAL A 117 -8.41 -9.47 -1.80
CA VAL A 117 -8.21 -10.61 -0.87
C VAL A 117 -8.59 -10.19 0.56
N PRO A 118 -9.82 -10.49 1.02
CA PRO A 118 -10.23 -10.17 2.39
C PRO A 118 -9.58 -11.13 3.40
N VAL A 119 -9.14 -10.61 4.54
CA VAL A 119 -8.62 -11.40 5.65
C VAL A 119 -9.38 -11.09 6.94
N ASP A 120 -9.86 -12.15 7.61
CA ASP A 120 -10.38 -12.07 8.96
C ASP A 120 -9.25 -12.28 9.96
N ARG A 121 -8.74 -11.19 10.51
CA ARG A 121 -7.58 -11.25 11.42
C ARG A 121 -7.87 -11.87 12.78
N LYS A 122 -9.16 -12.15 13.08
CA LYS A 122 -9.60 -12.75 14.34
C LYS A 122 -9.77 -14.27 14.24
N ALA A 123 -9.93 -14.82 13.04
CA ALA A 123 -10.24 -16.22 12.82
C ALA A 123 -9.01 -17.16 12.75
N GLY A 124 -7.83 -16.71 13.17
CA GLY A 124 -6.65 -17.57 13.32
C GLY A 124 -6.23 -18.31 12.03
N GLY A 125 -5.91 -19.59 12.17
CA GLY A 125 -5.37 -20.41 11.06
C GLY A 125 -6.30 -20.58 9.87
N ALA A 126 -7.62 -20.69 10.09
CA ALA A 126 -8.60 -20.81 9.01
C ALA A 126 -8.64 -19.58 8.12
N ALA A 127 -8.53 -18.37 8.71
CA ALA A 127 -8.45 -17.13 7.95
C ALA A 127 -7.18 -17.03 7.12
N LEU A 128 -6.09 -17.55 7.65
CA LEU A 128 -4.80 -17.59 6.95
C LEU A 128 -4.90 -18.53 5.74
N ALA A 129 -5.53 -19.69 5.88
CA ALA A 129 -5.74 -20.65 4.80
C ALA A 129 -6.61 -20.05 3.66
N ASP A 130 -7.75 -19.42 3.99
CA ASP A 130 -8.63 -18.78 3.01
C ASP A 130 -7.93 -17.61 2.29
N MET A 131 -7.20 -16.78 3.03
CA MET A 131 -6.38 -15.70 2.45
C MET A 131 -5.34 -16.25 1.46
N ASN A 132 -4.60 -17.29 1.86
CA ASN A 132 -3.57 -17.89 1.03
C ASN A 132 -4.16 -18.47 -0.26
N GLU A 133 -5.27 -19.19 -0.19
CA GLU A 133 -5.91 -19.80 -1.35
C GLU A 133 -6.43 -18.74 -2.33
N ARG A 134 -7.06 -17.66 -1.82
CA ARG A 134 -7.50 -16.53 -2.65
C ARG A 134 -6.33 -15.82 -3.31
N ALA A 135 -5.30 -15.51 -2.55
CA ALA A 135 -4.12 -14.83 -3.06
C ALA A 135 -3.39 -15.68 -4.11
N ARG A 136 -3.29 -17.01 -3.89
CA ARG A 136 -2.71 -17.95 -4.85
C ARG A 136 -3.45 -17.93 -6.19
N LYS A 137 -4.78 -17.96 -6.17
CA LYS A 137 -5.61 -17.86 -7.38
C LYS A 137 -5.36 -16.56 -8.14
N GLU A 138 -5.21 -15.45 -7.43
CA GLU A 138 -4.98 -14.16 -8.06
C GLU A 138 -3.54 -14.04 -8.61
N ALA A 139 -2.53 -14.51 -7.88
CA ALA A 139 -1.16 -14.54 -8.35
C ALA A 139 -0.98 -15.44 -9.59
N ALA A 140 -1.65 -16.60 -9.62
CA ALA A 140 -1.66 -17.50 -10.76
C ALA A 140 -2.31 -16.90 -12.04
N ARG A 141 -3.13 -15.87 -11.88
CA ARG A 141 -3.70 -15.04 -12.97
C ARG A 141 -2.78 -13.91 -13.43
N GLY A 142 -1.55 -13.85 -12.93
CA GLY A 142 -0.58 -12.81 -13.25
C GLY A 142 -0.77 -11.51 -12.47
N ARG A 143 -1.55 -11.52 -11.38
CA ARG A 143 -1.84 -10.32 -10.59
C ARG A 143 -0.78 -10.05 -9.52
N GLN A 144 -0.65 -8.79 -9.15
CA GLN A 144 0.23 -8.32 -8.09
C GLN A 144 -0.54 -8.32 -6.76
N VAL A 145 -0.24 -9.29 -5.88
CA VAL A 145 -0.85 -9.40 -4.55
C VAL A 145 -0.13 -8.50 -3.57
N VAL A 146 -0.76 -7.39 -3.21
CA VAL A 146 -0.18 -6.39 -2.31
C VAL A 146 -0.57 -6.68 -0.86
N ILE A 147 0.42 -6.83 0.00
CA ILE A 147 0.25 -7.00 1.44
C ILE A 147 1.06 -5.96 2.20
N PHE A 148 0.51 -5.51 3.32
CA PHE A 148 1.21 -4.72 4.32
C PHE A 148 1.55 -5.63 5.51
N PRO A 149 2.81 -6.13 5.63
CA PRO A 149 3.17 -7.16 6.62
C PRO A 149 2.93 -6.74 8.07
N GLU A 150 2.96 -5.43 8.37
CA GLU A 150 2.67 -4.89 9.70
C GLU A 150 1.18 -5.00 10.07
N GLY A 151 0.30 -5.20 9.08
CA GLY A 151 -1.14 -5.32 9.25
C GLY A 151 -1.84 -4.05 9.72
N THR A 152 -1.13 -2.98 9.99
CA THR A 152 -1.66 -1.66 10.35
C THR A 152 -0.61 -0.59 10.04
N ARG A 153 -1.05 0.66 9.84
CA ARG A 153 -0.15 1.80 9.64
C ARG A 153 0.66 2.06 10.91
N ARG A 154 2.00 2.09 10.78
CA ARG A 154 2.97 2.41 11.83
C ARG A 154 3.53 3.80 11.63
N ALA A 155 3.90 4.46 12.73
CA ALA A 155 4.59 5.75 12.63
C ALA A 155 5.97 5.56 11.97
N PRO A 156 6.48 6.56 11.24
CA PRO A 156 7.87 6.54 10.78
C PRO A 156 8.82 6.43 11.97
N GLY A 157 9.88 5.64 11.84
CA GLY A 157 10.83 5.40 12.92
C GLY A 157 10.38 4.45 14.04
N ALA A 158 9.09 4.05 14.07
CA ALA A 158 8.62 3.09 15.08
C ALA A 158 9.25 1.70 14.85
N PRO A 159 9.50 0.94 15.95
CA PRO A 159 10.02 -0.42 15.83
C PRO A 159 9.18 -1.28 14.89
N PRO A 160 9.81 -2.15 14.06
CA PRO A 160 9.11 -3.00 13.12
C PRO A 160 8.18 -4.00 13.84
N ALA A 161 6.97 -4.20 13.31
CA ALA A 161 5.98 -5.11 13.88
C ALA A 161 5.37 -6.02 12.81
N TYR A 162 6.24 -6.72 12.08
CA TYR A 162 5.85 -7.62 10.99
C TYR A 162 5.12 -8.85 11.52
N LYS A 163 4.10 -9.29 10.80
CA LYS A 163 3.35 -10.50 11.08
C LYS A 163 3.83 -11.63 10.17
N PHE A 164 4.08 -12.79 10.73
CA PHE A 164 4.59 -13.95 10.01
C PHE A 164 3.66 -14.47 8.89
N GLY A 165 2.41 -13.97 8.85
CA GLY A 165 1.46 -14.28 7.77
C GLY A 165 1.97 -13.95 6.36
N VAL A 166 2.88 -12.98 6.19
CA VAL A 166 3.51 -12.70 4.90
C VAL A 166 4.42 -13.85 4.45
N ALA A 167 5.11 -14.53 5.36
CA ALA A 167 5.96 -15.69 5.06
C ALA A 167 5.12 -16.91 4.66
N HIS A 168 3.97 -17.11 5.30
CA HIS A 168 3.02 -18.13 4.86
C HIS A 168 2.51 -17.84 3.45
N LEU A 169 2.17 -16.57 3.16
CA LEU A 169 1.71 -16.16 1.84
C LEU A 169 2.79 -16.40 0.78
N TYR A 170 4.03 -15.95 1.04
CA TYR A 170 5.18 -16.18 0.15
C TYR A 170 5.37 -17.68 -0.17
N GLY A 171 5.43 -18.54 0.84
CA GLY A 171 5.62 -19.98 0.64
C GLY A 171 4.46 -20.65 -0.13
N ASN A 172 3.25 -20.08 -0.10
CA ASN A 172 2.09 -20.64 -0.78
C ASN A 172 1.89 -20.11 -2.21
N LEU A 173 2.39 -18.92 -2.53
CA LEU A 173 2.19 -18.32 -3.84
C LEU A 173 3.16 -18.86 -4.90
N GLY A 174 4.39 -19.21 -4.53
CA GLY A 174 5.40 -19.68 -5.46
C GLY A 174 5.84 -18.63 -6.51
N VAL A 175 5.64 -17.35 -6.22
CA VAL A 175 6.01 -16.20 -7.08
C VAL A 175 7.04 -15.33 -6.38
N PRO A 176 7.81 -14.50 -7.10
CA PRO A 176 8.75 -13.57 -6.48
C PRO A 176 8.05 -12.61 -5.51
N CYS A 177 8.73 -12.25 -4.41
CA CYS A 177 8.28 -11.20 -3.51
C CYS A 177 9.02 -9.90 -3.81
N LEU A 178 8.27 -8.82 -4.02
CA LEU A 178 8.79 -7.48 -4.29
C LEU A 178 8.67 -6.64 -3.01
N PRO A 179 9.79 -6.39 -2.30
CA PRO A 179 9.78 -5.52 -1.12
C PRO A 179 9.65 -4.06 -1.52
N VAL A 180 8.87 -3.28 -0.76
CA VAL A 180 8.67 -1.85 -1.02
C VAL A 180 8.89 -1.04 0.25
N ALA A 181 9.87 -0.14 0.20
CA ALA A 181 10.19 0.80 1.26
C ALA A 181 9.59 2.18 0.99
N LEU A 182 9.30 2.94 2.04
CA LEU A 182 8.73 4.29 1.89
C LEU A 182 8.89 5.14 3.16
N ASN A 183 8.64 6.45 3.00
CA ASN A 183 8.64 7.44 4.08
C ASN A 183 7.33 8.26 4.15
N SER A 184 6.24 7.73 3.64
CA SER A 184 4.96 8.45 3.47
C SER A 184 4.40 9.05 4.76
N GLY A 185 4.62 8.38 5.89
CA GLY A 185 4.13 8.82 7.19
C GLY A 185 4.74 10.12 7.71
N LEU A 186 5.91 10.54 7.20
CA LEU A 186 6.50 11.86 7.52
C LEU A 186 5.66 13.01 6.97
N TYR A 187 5.07 12.82 5.80
CA TYR A 187 4.34 13.86 5.07
C TYR A 187 2.83 13.75 5.25
N TRP A 188 2.31 12.53 5.36
CA TRP A 188 0.90 12.23 5.62
C TRP A 188 0.75 11.22 6.76
N PRO A 189 0.97 11.65 8.02
CA PRO A 189 0.88 10.75 9.16
C PRO A 189 -0.56 10.25 9.40
N ARG A 190 -0.66 9.04 9.93
CA ARG A 190 -1.94 8.42 10.28
C ARG A 190 -2.70 9.26 11.31
N ARG A 191 -3.99 9.49 11.07
CA ARG A 191 -4.91 10.20 12.00
C ARG A 191 -4.45 11.63 12.39
N ARG A 192 -3.61 12.26 11.59
CA ARG A 192 -3.24 13.67 11.76
C ARG A 192 -3.90 14.52 10.69
N PHE A 193 -4.20 15.75 11.04
CA PHE A 193 -4.81 16.71 10.11
C PHE A 193 -3.79 17.29 9.13
N ILE A 194 -2.59 17.55 9.61
CA ILE A 194 -1.54 18.25 8.87
C ILE A 194 -0.94 17.35 7.78
N ARG A 195 -0.78 17.95 6.58
CA ARG A 195 -0.04 17.40 5.44
C ARG A 195 1.19 18.26 5.23
N ARG A 196 2.37 17.66 5.35
CA ARG A 196 3.63 18.38 5.21
C ARG A 196 4.04 18.43 3.75
N PRO A 197 4.46 19.60 3.22
CA PRO A 197 5.07 19.67 1.90
C PRO A 197 6.39 18.91 1.88
N GLY A 198 6.80 18.44 0.70
CA GLY A 198 8.05 17.70 0.50
C GLY A 198 7.88 16.50 -0.41
N THR A 199 8.73 15.47 -0.27
CA THR A 199 8.74 14.33 -1.19
C THR A 199 8.53 13.02 -0.48
N ILE A 200 7.37 12.39 -0.70
CA ILE A 200 7.14 10.98 -0.38
C ILE A 200 7.91 10.15 -1.40
N ARG A 201 8.81 9.31 -0.90
CA ARG A 201 9.56 8.34 -1.71
C ARG A 201 9.00 6.95 -1.49
N ILE A 202 8.75 6.26 -2.59
CA ILE A 202 8.35 4.86 -2.65
C ILE A 202 9.40 4.15 -3.46
N GLU A 203 10.17 3.28 -2.82
CA GLU A 203 11.30 2.59 -3.41
C GLU A 203 10.99 1.10 -3.56
N ILE A 204 10.99 0.64 -4.81
CA ILE A 204 10.89 -0.76 -5.19
C ILE A 204 12.29 -1.37 -5.03
N LEU A 205 12.40 -2.39 -4.20
CA LEU A 205 13.67 -3.06 -3.90
C LEU A 205 13.84 -4.30 -4.77
N ASP A 206 15.01 -4.94 -4.69
CA ASP A 206 15.28 -6.12 -5.50
C ASP A 206 14.34 -7.27 -5.11
N PRO A 207 13.77 -7.96 -6.11
CA PRO A 207 12.85 -9.06 -5.85
C PRO A 207 13.52 -10.22 -5.10
N ILE A 208 12.85 -10.77 -4.11
CA ILE A 208 13.24 -12.00 -3.45
C ILE A 208 12.67 -13.16 -4.25
N ALA A 209 13.55 -14.05 -4.76
CA ALA A 209 13.14 -15.22 -5.53
C ALA A 209 12.27 -16.18 -4.70
N PRO A 210 11.33 -16.92 -5.31
CA PRO A 210 10.55 -17.94 -4.60
C PRO A 210 11.42 -19.13 -4.15
N GLY A 211 10.98 -19.86 -3.13
CA GLY A 211 11.60 -21.11 -2.71
C GLY A 211 12.46 -21.05 -1.46
N LEU A 212 12.66 -19.87 -0.84
CA LEU A 212 13.35 -19.79 0.45
C LEU A 212 12.51 -20.41 1.58
N PRO A 213 13.15 -20.96 2.63
CA PRO A 213 12.48 -21.28 3.89
C PRO A 213 11.74 -20.04 4.45
N ARG A 214 10.57 -20.24 5.04
CA ARG A 214 9.70 -19.13 5.48
C ARG A 214 10.37 -18.22 6.49
N GLU A 215 11.14 -18.77 7.40
CA GLU A 215 11.88 -18.04 8.43
C GLU A 215 12.98 -17.18 7.80
N ALA A 216 13.76 -17.75 6.88
CA ALA A 216 14.81 -17.03 6.17
C ALA A 216 14.21 -15.88 5.32
N PHE A 217 13.15 -16.17 4.57
CA PHE A 217 12.42 -15.14 3.81
C PHE A 217 11.93 -14.01 4.72
N PHE A 218 11.36 -14.34 5.88
CA PHE A 218 10.79 -13.35 6.79
C PHE A 218 11.85 -12.37 7.31
N GLU A 219 13.01 -12.87 7.72
CA GLU A 219 14.10 -12.02 8.20
C GLU A 219 14.70 -11.18 7.06
N ILE A 220 14.95 -11.78 5.89
CA ILE A 220 15.43 -11.04 4.70
C ILE A 220 14.45 -9.92 4.32
N LEU A 221 13.16 -10.22 4.24
CA LEU A 221 12.14 -9.24 3.90
C LEU A 221 12.12 -8.07 4.88
N LYS A 222 12.13 -8.38 6.18
CA LYS A 222 12.11 -7.38 7.26
C LYS A 222 13.36 -6.51 7.19
N GLU A 223 14.54 -7.09 7.13
CA GLU A 223 15.81 -6.36 7.06
C GLU A 223 15.87 -5.46 5.81
N THR A 224 15.49 -5.99 4.65
CA THR A 224 15.50 -5.27 3.37
C THR A 224 14.60 -4.05 3.42
N ILE A 225 13.35 -4.18 3.88
CA ILE A 225 12.40 -3.06 3.95
C ILE A 225 12.83 -2.06 5.04
N GLU A 226 13.25 -2.51 6.23
CA GLU A 226 13.60 -1.62 7.33
C GLU A 226 14.87 -0.83 7.04
N THR A 227 15.89 -1.45 6.46
CA THR A 227 17.12 -0.76 6.06
C THR A 227 16.83 0.37 5.07
N ALA A 228 16.07 0.07 4.01
CA ALA A 228 15.71 1.08 3.01
C ALA A 228 14.77 2.15 3.57
N SER A 229 13.73 1.77 4.35
CA SER A 229 12.82 2.71 4.98
C SER A 229 13.52 3.62 5.99
N GLY A 230 14.47 3.10 6.75
CA GLY A 230 15.31 3.87 7.67
C GLY A 230 16.16 4.93 6.95
N ARG A 231 16.75 4.57 5.80
CA ARG A 231 17.47 5.53 4.94
C ARG A 231 16.53 6.62 4.42
N LEU A 232 15.34 6.25 3.92
CA LEU A 232 14.34 7.20 3.44
C LEU A 232 13.79 8.10 4.57
N TYR A 233 13.65 7.55 5.77
CA TYR A 233 13.24 8.28 6.97
C TYR A 233 14.28 9.36 7.32
N ARG A 234 15.55 9.01 7.50
CA ARG A 234 16.62 9.96 7.82
C ARG A 234 16.69 11.09 6.80
N ARG A 235 16.69 10.77 5.50
CA ARG A 235 16.64 11.78 4.45
C ARG A 235 15.41 12.68 4.55
N GLY A 236 14.24 12.11 4.89
CA GLY A 236 13.01 12.89 5.01
C GLY A 236 12.99 13.83 6.20
N ILE A 237 13.56 13.46 7.36
CA ILE A 237 13.67 14.34 8.52
C ILE A 237 14.67 15.48 8.27
N GLU A 238 15.78 15.20 7.59
CA GLU A 238 16.74 16.23 7.14
C GLU A 238 16.07 17.26 6.22
N GLU A 239 15.31 16.79 5.20
CA GLU A 239 14.57 17.66 4.27
C GLU A 239 13.48 18.50 4.96
N LEU A 240 12.88 17.98 6.03
CA LEU A 240 11.85 18.67 6.80
C LEU A 240 12.43 19.58 7.90
N GLY A 241 13.72 19.47 8.21
CA GLY A 241 14.36 20.21 9.30
C GLY A 241 13.76 19.85 10.67
N ILE A 242 13.31 18.60 10.88
CA ILE A 242 12.73 18.13 12.14
C ILE A 242 13.70 17.19 12.86
N ALA A 243 13.69 17.23 14.20
CA ALA A 243 14.48 16.30 15.00
C ALA A 243 13.95 14.87 14.84
N GLU A 244 14.85 13.89 14.96
CA GLU A 244 14.48 12.47 15.02
C GLU A 244 13.63 12.24 16.28
N GLU A 245 12.36 11.87 16.11
CA GLU A 245 11.53 11.44 17.24
C GLU A 245 12.14 10.14 17.79
N ARG A 246 12.85 10.21 18.92
CA ARG A 246 13.25 9.00 19.65
C ARG A 246 11.97 8.32 20.12
N SER A 247 11.73 7.12 19.58
CA SER A 247 10.65 6.25 20.08
C SER A 247 10.95 5.91 21.53
N ALA A 248 10.18 6.46 22.46
CA ALA A 248 10.19 6.04 23.85
C ALA A 248 9.53 4.66 24.01
#